data_2d09439419d7b78e1dfc5c8f4cd7aa6e
#
_entry.id   2d09439419d7b78e1dfc5c8f4cd7aa6e
#
_cell.length_a   1.000
_cell.length_b   1.000
_cell.length_c   1.000
_cell.angle_alpha   90.00
_cell.angle_beta   90.00
_cell.angle_gamma   90.00
#
_symmetry.space_group_name_H-M   'P 1'
#
loop_
_entity.id
_entity.type
_entity.pdbx_description
1 polymer ?
#
loop_
_entity_poly.entity_id
_entity_poly.type
_entity_poly.pdbx_seq_one_letter_code
_entity_poly.pdbx_strand_id
1 'polypeptide(L)'
;NWILASGSPRRRELLEMLGVPDLTIRPAAGPERATPGAGPEQTVRELSLHKAQEVAQTCAPEDIIIAADTIVYLDGAILGKPRDHDDAARMLTALSGREHIVYTGVAVLRGGELRQAGADGREIERLADHARGRDDDVLRRDVRAML
;
A
#
# COMPACT_ATOMS: atom_id res chain seq x y z
N ASN A 1 -2.74 22.98 1.08
CA ASN A 1 -3.64 21.86 1.41
C ASN A 1 -2.87 20.56 1.50
N TRP A 2 -3.39 19.64 2.29
CA TRP A 2 -2.86 18.31 2.43
C TRP A 2 -3.70 17.32 1.63
N ILE A 3 -3.07 16.52 0.80
CA ILE A 3 -3.76 15.58 -0.09
C ILE A 3 -3.19 14.18 0.13
N LEU A 4 -4.07 13.23 0.46
CA LEU A 4 -3.72 11.82 0.54
C LEU A 4 -4.08 11.14 -0.79
N ALA A 5 -3.06 10.69 -1.50
CA ALA A 5 -3.21 9.96 -2.77
C ALA A 5 -3.49 8.47 -2.53
N SER A 6 -4.47 8.18 -1.70
CA SER A 6 -4.85 6.81 -1.34
C SER A 6 -6.31 6.74 -0.94
N GLY A 7 -6.98 5.67 -1.31
CA GLY A 7 -8.34 5.36 -0.86
C GLY A 7 -8.40 4.56 0.45
N SER A 8 -7.26 4.29 1.08
CA SER A 8 -7.21 3.49 2.31
C SER A 8 -7.76 4.24 3.51
N PRO A 9 -8.84 3.76 4.15
CA PRO A 9 -9.38 4.38 5.37
C PRO A 9 -8.38 4.40 6.52
N ARG A 10 -7.57 3.36 6.63
CA ARG A 10 -6.54 3.25 7.68
C ARG A 10 -5.49 4.35 7.57
N ARG A 11 -5.01 4.64 6.36
CA ARG A 11 -4.05 5.71 6.13
C ARG A 11 -4.63 7.07 6.43
N ARG A 12 -5.88 7.29 6.06
CA ARG A 12 -6.61 8.49 6.42
C ARG A 12 -6.66 8.68 7.93
N GLU A 13 -7.11 7.67 8.66
CA GLU A 13 -7.19 7.71 10.13
C GLU A 13 -5.83 8.01 10.77
N LEU A 14 -4.76 7.37 10.29
CA LEU A 14 -3.40 7.61 10.79
C LEU A 14 -2.96 9.07 10.63
N LEU A 15 -3.22 9.67 9.48
CA LEU A 15 -2.89 11.08 9.23
C LEU A 15 -3.74 12.04 10.07
N GLU A 16 -5.02 11.74 10.26
CA GLU A 16 -5.90 12.49 11.14
C GLU A 16 -5.42 12.41 12.59
N MET A 17 -4.99 11.24 13.06
CA MET A 17 -4.41 11.06 14.39
C MET A 17 -3.09 11.83 14.59
N LEU A 18 -2.31 12.00 13.53
CA LEU A 18 -1.09 12.82 13.54
C LEU A 18 -1.36 14.32 13.50
N GLY A 19 -2.62 14.72 13.42
CA GLY A 19 -3.02 16.12 13.44
C GLY A 19 -2.88 16.84 12.11
N VAL A 20 -2.88 16.11 10.98
CA VAL A 20 -2.87 16.71 9.65
C VAL A 20 -4.22 17.41 9.41
N PRO A 21 -4.24 18.74 9.24
CA PRO A 21 -5.51 19.47 9.09
C PRO A 21 -6.03 19.38 7.67
N ASP A 22 -7.35 19.46 7.54
CA ASP A 22 -8.04 19.62 6.24
C ASP A 22 -7.57 18.64 5.15
N LEU A 23 -7.44 17.38 5.52
CA LEU A 23 -6.97 16.33 4.61
C LEU A 23 -7.98 16.05 3.50
N THR A 24 -7.56 16.25 2.26
CA THR A 24 -8.33 15.88 1.07
C THR A 24 -7.91 14.49 0.60
N ILE A 25 -8.89 13.62 0.35
CA ILE A 25 -8.65 12.28 -0.18
C ILE A 25 -8.79 12.29 -1.70
N ARG A 26 -7.74 11.92 -2.39
CA ARG A 26 -7.71 11.86 -3.86
C ARG A 26 -6.92 10.63 -4.31
N PRO A 27 -7.58 9.47 -4.39
CA PRO A 27 -6.91 8.24 -4.80
C PRO A 27 -6.31 8.33 -6.19
N ALA A 28 -5.13 7.77 -6.38
CA ALA A 28 -4.56 7.56 -7.70
C ALA A 28 -5.35 6.45 -8.41
N ALA A 29 -5.70 6.66 -9.67
CA ALA A 29 -6.53 5.74 -10.46
C ALA A 29 -5.77 5.05 -11.58
N GLY A 30 -4.55 5.52 -11.90
CA GLY A 30 -3.73 4.98 -12.98
C GLY A 30 -3.15 3.60 -12.70
N PRO A 31 -2.58 2.96 -13.72
CA PRO A 31 -1.99 1.65 -13.57
C PRO A 31 -0.78 1.68 -12.64
N GLU A 32 -0.67 0.68 -11.79
CA GLU A 32 0.51 0.50 -10.95
C GLU A 32 1.66 -0.05 -11.80
N ARG A 33 2.77 0.67 -11.80
CA ARG A 33 3.97 0.31 -12.56
C ARG A 33 5.18 0.33 -11.65
N ALA A 34 5.92 -0.77 -11.65
CA ALA A 34 7.21 -0.90 -11.02
C ALA A 34 8.21 -1.50 -11.99
N THR A 35 9.49 -1.25 -11.74
CA THR A 35 10.56 -1.85 -12.55
C THR A 35 10.53 -3.37 -12.44
N PRO A 36 10.43 -4.11 -13.56
CA PRO A 36 10.45 -5.57 -13.53
C PRO A 36 11.72 -6.10 -12.87
N GLY A 37 11.58 -7.07 -11.96
CA GLY A 37 12.71 -7.64 -11.24
C GLY A 37 13.26 -6.79 -10.10
N ALA A 38 12.65 -5.63 -9.81
CA ALA A 38 13.03 -4.82 -8.66
C ALA A 38 12.74 -5.53 -7.35
N GLY A 39 13.58 -5.28 -6.35
CA GLY A 39 13.34 -5.77 -5.00
C GLY A 39 12.12 -5.10 -4.34
N PRO A 40 11.66 -5.63 -3.19
CA PRO A 40 10.45 -5.13 -2.54
C PRO A 40 10.56 -3.68 -2.09
N GLU A 41 11.69 -3.23 -1.59
CA GLU A 41 11.90 -1.84 -1.18
C GLU A 41 11.81 -0.87 -2.36
N GLN A 42 12.49 -1.17 -3.46
CA GLN A 42 12.42 -0.36 -4.68
C GLN A 42 11.00 -0.33 -5.24
N THR A 43 10.30 -1.46 -5.22
CA THR A 43 8.94 -1.57 -5.72
C THR A 43 7.99 -0.63 -4.97
N VAL A 44 7.99 -0.64 -3.64
CA VAL A 44 7.09 0.24 -2.87
C VAL A 44 7.48 1.71 -2.98
N ARG A 45 8.75 2.04 -3.14
CA ARG A 45 9.19 3.41 -3.42
C ARG A 45 8.66 3.91 -4.76
N GLU A 46 8.81 3.12 -5.81
CA GLU A 46 8.34 3.47 -7.14
C GLU A 46 6.82 3.60 -7.19
N LEU A 47 6.09 2.65 -6.61
CA LEU A 47 4.63 2.68 -6.59
C LEU A 47 4.08 3.88 -5.81
N SER A 48 4.63 4.17 -4.64
CA SER A 48 4.21 5.35 -3.87
C SER A 48 4.53 6.66 -4.58
N LEU A 49 5.72 6.75 -5.19
CA LEU A 49 6.12 7.94 -5.95
C LEU A 49 5.22 8.17 -7.16
N HIS A 50 4.93 7.14 -7.93
CA HIS A 50 4.05 7.24 -9.11
C HIS A 50 2.63 7.67 -8.73
N LYS A 51 2.09 7.16 -7.63
CA LYS A 51 0.78 7.60 -7.11
C LYS A 51 0.79 9.07 -6.72
N ALA A 52 1.83 9.52 -6.04
CA ALA A 52 1.96 10.92 -5.68
C ALA A 52 2.10 11.83 -6.91
N GLN A 53 2.90 11.44 -7.89
CA GLN A 53 3.11 12.19 -9.14
C GLN A 53 1.83 12.27 -9.97
N GLU A 54 1.06 11.20 -10.06
CA GLU A 54 -0.22 11.19 -10.76
C GLU A 54 -1.19 12.21 -10.15
N VAL A 55 -1.35 12.19 -8.84
CA VAL A 55 -2.24 13.10 -8.14
C VAL A 55 -1.72 14.55 -8.20
N ALA A 56 -0.42 14.75 -8.18
CA ALA A 56 0.20 16.07 -8.27
C ALA A 56 -0.19 16.82 -9.55
N GLN A 57 -0.45 16.10 -10.64
CA GLN A 57 -0.86 16.72 -11.92
C GLN A 57 -2.17 17.49 -11.83
N THR A 58 -3.01 17.17 -10.84
CA THR A 58 -4.33 17.79 -10.64
C THR A 58 -4.38 18.71 -9.42
N CYS A 59 -3.24 18.95 -8.78
CA CYS A 59 -3.12 19.72 -7.56
C CYS A 59 -2.43 21.07 -7.79
N ALA A 60 -2.63 22.00 -6.85
CA ALA A 60 -1.94 23.28 -6.86
C ALA A 60 -0.45 23.11 -6.47
N PRO A 61 0.45 24.00 -6.93
CA PRO A 61 1.88 23.91 -6.61
C PRO A 61 2.21 23.92 -5.11
N GLU A 62 1.40 24.57 -4.30
CA GLU A 62 1.58 24.67 -2.87
C GLU A 62 1.04 23.46 -2.09
N ASP A 63 0.28 22.60 -2.73
CA ASP A 63 -0.30 21.42 -2.09
C ASP A 63 0.77 20.40 -1.71
N ILE A 64 0.59 19.78 -0.55
CA ILE A 64 1.43 18.69 -0.08
C ILE A 64 0.70 17.38 -0.34
N ILE A 65 1.33 16.50 -1.10
CA ILE A 65 0.76 15.23 -1.50
C ILE A 65 1.49 14.11 -0.79
N ILE A 66 0.74 13.26 -0.12
CA ILE A 66 1.26 12.09 0.57
C ILE A 66 0.69 10.86 -0.13
N ALA A 67 1.57 9.98 -0.56
CA ALA A 67 1.20 8.68 -1.10
C ALA A 67 1.93 7.58 -0.34
N ALA A 68 1.31 6.42 -0.27
CA ALA A 68 1.91 5.24 0.30
C ALA A 68 1.46 4.00 -0.48
N ASP A 69 2.31 3.00 -0.47
CA ASP A 69 1.98 1.69 -1.00
C ASP A 69 2.54 0.60 -0.10
N THR A 70 1.82 -0.51 -0.02
CA THR A 70 2.18 -1.65 0.82
C THR A 70 2.15 -2.92 0.00
N ILE A 71 3.21 -3.71 0.10
CA ILE A 71 3.29 -5.03 -0.53
C ILE A 71 3.61 -6.10 0.50
N VAL A 72 3.22 -7.31 0.19
CA VAL A 72 3.60 -8.52 0.92
C VAL A 72 4.65 -9.27 0.13
N TYR A 73 5.72 -9.64 0.79
CA TYR A 73 6.85 -10.38 0.20
C TYR A 73 6.97 -11.75 0.85
N LEU A 74 6.86 -12.79 0.03
CA LEU A 74 6.94 -14.19 0.46
C LEU A 74 7.82 -14.98 -0.50
N ASP A 75 8.87 -15.60 0.04
CA ASP A 75 9.77 -16.50 -0.70
C ASP A 75 10.27 -15.94 -2.04
N GLY A 76 10.71 -14.69 -2.05
CA GLY A 76 11.21 -14.05 -3.26
C GLY A 76 10.13 -13.53 -4.21
N ALA A 77 8.85 -13.65 -3.86
CA ALA A 77 7.74 -13.17 -4.67
C ALA A 77 7.02 -11.99 -3.99
N ILE A 78 6.68 -11.00 -4.80
CA ILE A 78 5.86 -9.87 -4.37
C ILE A 78 4.40 -10.23 -4.61
N LEU A 79 3.59 -10.20 -3.55
CA LEU A 79 2.15 -10.41 -3.62
C LEU A 79 1.47 -9.04 -3.63
N GLY A 80 0.78 -8.73 -4.72
CA GLY A 80 -0.04 -7.54 -4.84
C GLY A 80 -1.45 -7.74 -4.29
N LYS A 81 -2.33 -6.78 -4.56
CA LYS A 81 -3.74 -6.91 -4.20
C LYS A 81 -4.38 -8.09 -4.92
N PRO A 82 -5.23 -8.87 -4.24
CA PRO A 82 -5.93 -9.97 -4.90
C PRO A 82 -6.89 -9.42 -5.96
N ARG A 83 -6.95 -10.09 -7.11
CA ARG A 83 -7.80 -9.71 -8.24
C ARG A 83 -9.26 -10.06 -7.99
N ASP A 84 -9.49 -11.17 -7.32
CA ASP A 84 -10.80 -11.72 -7.02
C ASP A 84 -10.76 -12.57 -5.75
N HIS A 85 -11.87 -13.18 -5.42
CA HIS A 85 -12.00 -14.03 -4.24
C HIS A 85 -11.09 -15.28 -4.31
N ASP A 86 -10.99 -15.92 -5.45
CA ASP A 86 -10.15 -17.12 -5.62
C ASP A 86 -8.67 -16.78 -5.48
N ASP A 87 -8.25 -15.64 -6.01
CA ASP A 87 -6.89 -15.13 -5.85
C ASP A 87 -6.57 -14.81 -4.38
N ALA A 88 -7.52 -14.22 -3.66
CA ALA A 88 -7.39 -13.95 -2.23
C ALA A 88 -7.23 -15.26 -1.42
N ALA A 89 -8.02 -16.26 -1.71
CA ALA A 89 -7.93 -17.57 -1.04
C ALA A 89 -6.59 -18.25 -1.33
N ARG A 90 -6.11 -18.17 -2.56
CA ARG A 90 -4.80 -18.69 -2.96
C ARG A 90 -3.65 -18.00 -2.21
N MET A 91 -3.70 -16.67 -2.08
CA MET A 91 -2.70 -15.90 -1.35
C MET A 91 -2.68 -16.27 0.14
N LEU A 92 -3.84 -16.37 0.77
CA LEU A 92 -3.94 -16.78 2.18
C LEU A 92 -3.42 -18.20 2.40
N THR A 93 -3.71 -19.11 1.50
CA THR A 93 -3.18 -20.49 1.56
C THR A 93 -1.65 -20.49 1.48
N ALA A 94 -1.07 -19.68 0.59
CA ALA A 94 0.37 -19.55 0.46
C ALA A 94 1.03 -18.96 1.72
N LEU A 95 0.36 -18.04 2.40
CA LEU A 95 0.85 -17.36 3.59
C LEU A 95 0.60 -18.12 4.90
N SER A 96 -0.36 -19.07 4.90
CA SER A 96 -0.79 -19.79 6.10
C SER A 96 0.37 -20.54 6.78
N GLY A 97 0.55 -20.30 8.08
CA GLY A 97 1.61 -20.92 8.89
C GLY A 97 3.03 -20.52 8.52
N ARG A 98 3.21 -19.53 7.64
CA ARG A 98 4.53 -19.09 7.16
C ARG A 98 4.80 -17.64 7.56
N GLU A 99 6.07 -17.32 7.66
CA GLU A 99 6.52 -15.95 7.84
C GLU A 99 6.53 -15.22 6.49
N HIS A 100 6.08 -13.98 6.48
CA HIS A 100 6.16 -13.08 5.34
C HIS A 100 6.61 -11.70 5.81
N ILE A 101 7.06 -10.90 4.87
CA ILE A 101 7.52 -9.55 5.14
C ILE A 101 6.57 -8.56 4.48
N VAL A 102 6.15 -7.56 5.24
CA VAL A 102 5.35 -6.45 4.74
C VAL A 102 6.25 -5.24 4.55
N TYR A 103 6.24 -4.66 3.37
CA TYR A 103 6.96 -3.43 3.05
C TYR A 103 5.97 -2.30 2.77
N THR A 104 6.24 -1.14 3.34
CA THR A 104 5.48 0.07 3.06
C THR A 104 6.41 1.15 2.56
N GLY A 105 6.09 1.72 1.41
CA GLY A 105 6.75 2.88 0.85
C GLY A 105 5.90 4.12 1.02
N VAL A 106 6.55 5.25 1.25
CA VAL A 106 5.90 6.56 1.39
C VAL A 106 6.60 7.57 0.49
N ALA A 107 5.82 8.38 -0.20
CA ALA A 107 6.32 9.51 -0.97
C ALA A 107 5.58 10.78 -0.57
N VAL A 108 6.33 11.86 -0.39
CA VAL A 108 5.78 13.19 -0.10
C VAL A 108 6.27 14.16 -1.18
N LEU A 109 5.33 14.78 -1.87
CA LEU A 109 5.61 15.78 -2.92
C LEU A 109 5.06 17.15 -2.51
N ARG A 110 5.76 18.20 -2.92
CA ARG A 110 5.28 19.56 -2.86
C ARG A 110 5.75 20.31 -4.11
N GLY A 111 4.83 20.93 -4.83
CA GLY A 111 5.15 21.65 -6.06
C GLY A 111 5.75 20.76 -7.16
N GLY A 112 5.38 19.48 -7.20
CA GLY A 112 5.95 18.50 -8.11
C GLY A 112 7.34 17.98 -7.73
N GLU A 113 7.95 18.57 -6.70
CA GLU A 113 9.25 18.14 -6.20
C GLU A 113 9.11 17.08 -5.10
N LEU A 114 9.92 16.03 -5.22
CA LEU A 114 10.02 14.99 -4.19
C LEU A 114 10.73 15.57 -2.98
N ARG A 115 10.00 15.62 -1.85
CA ARG A 115 10.57 16.05 -0.55
C ARG A 115 11.06 14.86 0.26
N GLN A 116 10.38 13.75 0.16
CA GLN A 116 10.78 12.50 0.82
C GLN A 116 10.22 11.31 0.05
N ALA A 117 11.05 10.31 -0.17
CA ALA A 117 10.64 8.97 -0.58
C ALA A 117 11.43 7.95 0.21
N GLY A 118 10.77 6.95 0.69
CA GLY A 118 11.40 5.90 1.47
C GLY A 118 10.58 4.63 1.50
N ALA A 119 11.24 3.53 1.80
CA ALA A 119 10.61 2.29 2.20
C ALA A 119 10.70 2.22 3.73
N ASP A 120 9.80 2.93 4.40
CA ASP A 120 9.86 3.17 5.85
C ASP A 120 8.99 2.20 6.65
N GLY A 121 8.91 0.99 6.26
CA GLY A 121 8.18 0.00 7.04
C GLY A 121 8.51 -1.39 6.54
N ARG A 122 9.33 -2.08 7.29
CA ARG A 122 9.54 -3.50 7.11
C ARG A 122 9.06 -4.22 8.36
N GLU A 123 8.05 -5.02 8.20
CA GLU A 123 7.48 -5.80 9.28
C GLU A 123 7.48 -7.28 8.91
N ILE A 124 7.96 -8.12 9.84
CA ILE A 124 7.92 -9.56 9.67
C ILE A 124 6.69 -10.06 10.40
N GLU A 125 5.80 -10.67 9.66
CA GLU A 125 4.55 -11.22 10.19
C GLU A 125 4.48 -12.72 9.96
N ARG A 126 3.75 -13.38 10.81
CA ARG A 126 3.37 -14.77 10.62
C ARG A 126 1.87 -14.92 10.68
N LEU A 127 1.30 -15.38 9.60
CA LEU A 127 -0.11 -15.66 9.56
C LEU A 127 -0.40 -16.97 10.29
N ALA A 128 -1.38 -16.97 11.19
CA ALA A 128 -1.84 -18.19 11.82
C ALA A 128 -2.40 -19.16 10.78
N ASP A 129 -2.25 -20.47 11.04
CA ASP A 129 -2.85 -21.47 10.18
C ASP A 129 -4.37 -21.27 10.08
N HIS A 130 -4.84 -21.08 8.85
CA HIS A 130 -6.27 -20.99 8.60
C HIS A 130 -6.88 -22.39 8.55
N ALA A 131 -7.76 -22.68 9.48
CA ALA A 131 -8.54 -23.92 9.47
C ALA A 131 -9.36 -23.99 8.16
N ARG A 132 -9.38 -25.18 7.55
CA ARG A 132 -10.23 -25.45 6.40
C ARG A 132 -11.69 -25.12 6.74
N GLY A 133 -12.36 -24.31 5.90
CA GLY A 133 -13.79 -24.01 6.03
C GLY A 133 -14.15 -22.65 6.62
N ARG A 134 -13.24 -21.69 6.62
CA ARG A 134 -13.59 -20.32 6.98
C ARG A 134 -14.53 -19.69 5.96
N ASP A 135 -15.47 -18.90 6.50
CA ASP A 135 -16.39 -18.09 5.74
C ASP A 135 -15.64 -17.14 4.79
N ASP A 136 -16.13 -17.01 3.58
CA ASP A 136 -15.57 -16.17 2.51
C ASP A 136 -15.42 -14.70 2.92
N ASP A 137 -16.32 -14.18 3.76
CA ASP A 137 -16.26 -12.80 4.24
C ASP A 137 -15.10 -12.56 5.21
N VAL A 138 -14.75 -13.58 5.99
CA VAL A 138 -13.58 -13.53 6.88
C VAL A 138 -12.31 -13.52 6.07
N LEU A 139 -12.20 -14.35 5.04
CA LEU A 139 -11.05 -14.39 4.15
C LEU A 139 -10.83 -13.04 3.45
N ARG A 140 -11.90 -12.44 2.93
CA ARG A 140 -11.83 -11.12 2.28
C ARG A 140 -11.35 -10.03 3.23
N ARG A 141 -11.85 -10.04 4.46
CA ARG A 141 -11.46 -9.07 5.49
C ARG A 141 -10.00 -9.22 5.87
N ASP A 142 -9.53 -10.46 6.06
CA ASP A 142 -8.15 -10.76 6.43
C ASP A 142 -7.17 -10.30 5.33
N VAL A 143 -7.49 -10.56 4.05
CA VAL A 143 -6.67 -10.07 2.93
C VAL A 143 -6.68 -8.55 2.86
N ARG A 144 -7.82 -7.90 3.06
CA ARG A 144 -7.88 -6.43 3.07
C ARG A 144 -7.05 -5.82 4.19
N ALA A 145 -7.00 -6.47 5.35
CA ALA A 145 -6.19 -6.00 6.47
C ALA A 145 -4.69 -6.13 6.21
N MET A 146 -4.27 -7.06 5.35
CA MET A 146 -2.87 -7.27 4.97
C MET A 146 -2.38 -6.23 3.94
N LEU A 147 -3.26 -5.72 3.10
CA LEU A 147 -2.95 -4.84 1.97
C LEU A 147 -3.45 -3.40 2.19
#